data_fca1d934cbd88e33124484f614c6e030
#
_entry.id   fca1d934cbd88e33124484f614c6e030
#
_cell.length_a   1.000
_cell.length_b   1.000
_cell.length_c   1.000
_cell.angle_alpha   90.00
_cell.angle_beta   90.00
_cell.angle_gamma   90.00
#
_symmetry.space_group_name_H-M   'P 1'
#
loop_
_entity.id
_entity.type
_entity.pdbx_description
1 polymer ?
#
loop_
_entity_poly.entity_id
_entity_poly.type
_entity_poly.pdbx_seq_one_letter_code
_entity_poly.pdbx_strand_id
1 'polypeptide(L)'
;MKVDVIIPVYGPGNRLLELFDQLGHQTVPVERLIVMNTEKSLWDKWAETLEPGRLPENLSVYHVTKEEFDHGATRNAGIEHSDADVCVCMTHDALPADTGLLKALTDALFSEKDIAVAYARQLPAKNCNIIERHTREFNYPDKSRVKRLSDLDTLGIKTYFCSNVCAAYKREIYRKLGGFIRKTIFN
;
A
#
# COMPACT_ATOMS: atom_id res chain seq x y z
N MET A 1 6.16 15.35 9.58
CA MET A 1 5.46 14.56 8.54
C MET A 1 5.10 13.22 9.16
N LYS A 2 3.82 12.92 9.22
CA LYS A 2 3.27 11.65 9.73
C LYS A 2 2.95 10.75 8.55
N VAL A 3 3.18 9.44 8.72
CA VAL A 3 2.94 8.41 7.71
C VAL A 3 2.09 7.31 8.31
N ASP A 4 0.91 7.07 7.75
CA ASP A 4 0.06 5.92 8.05
C ASP A 4 0.13 4.90 6.92
N VAL A 5 0.07 3.61 7.27
CA VAL A 5 0.03 2.52 6.28
C VAL A 5 -1.35 1.85 6.33
N ILE A 6 -2.03 1.82 5.18
CA ILE A 6 -3.37 1.26 5.00
C ILE A 6 -3.25 -0.11 4.32
N ILE A 7 -3.72 -1.16 4.98
CA ILE A 7 -3.55 -2.54 4.56
C ILE A 7 -4.91 -3.23 4.48
N PRO A 8 -5.49 -3.40 3.28
CA PRO A 8 -6.62 -4.31 3.08
C PRO A 8 -6.20 -5.75 3.34
N VAL A 9 -6.97 -6.47 4.16
CA VAL A 9 -6.67 -7.85 4.57
C VAL A 9 -7.89 -8.74 4.36
N TYR A 10 -7.65 -9.93 3.81
CA TYR A 10 -8.61 -11.03 3.79
C TYR A 10 -7.90 -12.32 4.15
N GLY A 11 -8.33 -12.97 5.23
CA GLY A 11 -7.67 -14.17 5.75
C GLY A 11 -6.25 -13.88 6.26
N PRO A 12 -6.12 -13.18 7.41
CA PRO A 12 -4.80 -12.87 7.99
C PRO A 12 -4.00 -14.12 8.32
N GLY A 13 -2.67 -14.01 8.32
CA GLY A 13 -1.75 -15.11 8.59
C GLY A 13 -0.33 -14.63 8.87
N ASN A 14 0.64 -15.54 8.89
CA ASN A 14 2.03 -15.24 9.23
C ASN A 14 2.66 -14.16 8.34
N ARG A 15 2.23 -14.07 7.08
CA ARG A 15 2.73 -13.04 6.15
C ARG A 15 2.38 -11.63 6.62
N LEU A 16 1.20 -11.45 7.21
CA LEU A 16 0.80 -10.17 7.79
C LEU A 16 1.65 -9.81 9.01
N LEU A 17 2.00 -10.78 9.86
CA LEU A 17 2.91 -10.55 10.98
C LEU A 17 4.31 -10.14 10.51
N GLU A 18 4.82 -10.82 9.48
CA GLU A 18 6.10 -10.48 8.87
C GLU A 18 6.08 -9.05 8.29
N LEU A 19 4.97 -8.65 7.65
CA LEU A 19 4.78 -7.28 7.15
C LEU A 19 4.79 -6.27 8.31
N PHE A 20 4.08 -6.52 9.40
CA PHE A 20 4.08 -5.63 10.57
C PHE A 20 5.48 -5.48 11.16
N ASP A 21 6.22 -6.58 11.30
CA ASP A 21 7.60 -6.55 11.80
C ASP A 21 8.50 -5.70 10.90
N GLN A 22 8.40 -5.87 9.58
CA GLN A 22 9.22 -5.10 8.63
C GLN A 22 8.82 -3.62 8.55
N LEU A 23 7.54 -3.29 8.73
CA LEU A 23 7.07 -1.91 8.81
C LEU A 23 7.52 -1.24 10.11
N GLY A 24 7.59 -1.98 11.21
CA GLY A 24 8.15 -1.50 12.48
C GLY A 24 9.64 -1.16 12.43
N HIS A 25 10.38 -1.72 11.48
CA HIS A 25 11.82 -1.47 11.29
C HIS A 25 12.15 -0.43 10.20
N GLN A 26 11.15 0.25 9.64
CA GLN A 26 11.41 1.28 8.62
C GLN A 26 12.13 2.50 9.20
N THR A 27 13.02 3.11 8.40
CA THR A 27 13.77 4.32 8.80
C THR A 27 12.88 5.55 8.95
N VAL A 28 11.74 5.61 8.24
CA VAL A 28 10.64 6.55 8.49
C VAL A 28 9.61 5.81 9.33
N PRO A 29 9.34 6.25 10.56
CA PRO A 29 8.41 5.55 11.45
C PRO A 29 6.98 5.58 10.90
N VAL A 30 6.27 4.47 11.08
CA VAL A 30 4.84 4.37 10.82
C VAL A 30 4.10 4.89 12.05
N GLU A 31 3.32 5.96 11.88
CA GLU A 31 2.49 6.52 12.96
C GLU A 31 1.36 5.54 13.33
N ARG A 32 0.61 5.05 12.32
CA ARG A 32 -0.42 4.02 12.52
C ARG A 32 -0.42 2.99 11.39
N LEU A 33 -0.67 1.75 11.79
CA LEU A 33 -1.03 0.66 10.89
C LEU A 33 -2.57 0.55 10.88
N ILE A 34 -3.18 0.86 9.75
CA ILE A 34 -4.64 0.83 9.57
C ILE A 34 -5.00 -0.38 8.73
N VAL A 35 -5.48 -1.42 9.38
CA VAL A 35 -5.95 -2.65 8.72
C VAL A 35 -7.44 -2.53 8.41
N MET A 36 -7.78 -2.72 7.14
CA MET A 36 -9.14 -2.86 6.64
C MET A 36 -9.41 -4.35 6.39
N ASN A 37 -9.86 -5.04 7.43
CA ASN A 37 -10.06 -6.48 7.40
C ASN A 37 -11.43 -6.87 6.84
N THR A 38 -11.44 -7.75 5.85
CA THR A 38 -12.66 -8.36 5.34
C THR A 38 -12.98 -9.61 6.15
N GLU A 39 -14.22 -9.70 6.68
CA GLU A 39 -14.74 -10.78 7.54
C GLU A 39 -14.11 -10.80 8.94
N LYS A 40 -14.79 -10.14 9.88
CA LYS A 40 -14.38 -10.07 11.30
C LYS A 40 -14.06 -11.46 11.90
N SER A 41 -14.87 -12.46 11.58
CA SER A 41 -14.69 -13.82 12.10
C SER A 41 -13.35 -14.47 11.72
N LEU A 42 -12.80 -14.12 10.56
CA LEU A 42 -11.48 -14.60 10.14
C LEU A 42 -10.35 -13.94 10.94
N TRP A 43 -10.52 -12.64 11.22
CA TRP A 43 -9.59 -11.91 12.07
C TRP A 43 -9.58 -12.44 13.50
N ASP A 44 -10.75 -12.60 14.11
CA ASP A 44 -10.90 -13.04 15.50
C ASP A 44 -10.26 -14.43 15.69
N LYS A 45 -10.58 -15.39 14.82
CA LYS A 45 -10.00 -16.74 14.85
C LYS A 45 -8.47 -16.73 14.74
N TRP A 46 -7.93 -15.88 13.89
CA TRP A 46 -6.48 -15.75 13.73
C TRP A 46 -5.86 -15.07 14.95
N ALA A 47 -6.44 -13.97 15.43
CA ALA A 47 -5.92 -13.24 16.59
C ALA A 47 -5.90 -14.09 17.86
N GLU A 48 -6.88 -15.00 18.05
CA GLU A 48 -6.90 -15.96 19.15
C GLU A 48 -5.72 -16.96 19.14
N THR A 49 -5.07 -17.15 18.00
CA THR A 49 -3.89 -18.02 17.88
C THR A 49 -2.58 -17.32 18.23
N LEU A 50 -2.61 -16.00 18.45
CA LEU A 50 -1.41 -15.21 18.67
C LEU A 50 -1.07 -15.11 20.16
N GLU A 51 0.21 -15.09 20.46
CA GLU A 51 0.69 -14.76 21.79
C GLU A 51 0.34 -13.32 22.19
N PRO A 52 0.05 -13.05 23.48
CA PRO A 52 -0.21 -11.71 23.97
C PRO A 52 0.92 -10.73 23.59
N GLY A 53 0.54 -9.55 23.07
CA GLY A 53 1.50 -8.53 22.66
C GLY A 53 2.15 -8.76 21.28
N ARG A 54 1.71 -9.77 20.50
CA ARG A 54 2.26 -10.05 19.17
C ARG A 54 1.87 -9.00 18.12
N LEU A 55 0.74 -8.34 18.30
CA LEU A 55 0.29 -7.28 17.40
C LEU A 55 0.91 -5.92 17.77
N PRO A 56 1.23 -5.06 16.80
CA PRO A 56 1.80 -3.74 17.05
C PRO A 56 0.86 -2.84 17.87
N GLU A 57 1.42 -2.04 18.79
CA GLU A 57 0.63 -1.10 19.63
C GLU A 57 -0.06 -0.01 18.81
N ASN A 58 0.54 0.41 17.68
CA ASN A 58 -0.01 1.41 16.77
C ASN A 58 -0.97 0.84 15.72
N LEU A 59 -1.45 -0.40 15.91
CA LEU A 59 -2.39 -1.07 15.02
C LEU A 59 -3.84 -0.62 15.31
N SER A 60 -4.55 -0.27 14.25
CA SER A 60 -6.00 -0.05 14.26
C SER A 60 -6.65 -0.99 13.24
N VAL A 61 -7.68 -1.73 13.66
CA VAL A 61 -8.36 -2.70 12.79
C VAL A 61 -9.82 -2.30 12.61
N TYR A 62 -10.23 -2.20 11.35
CA TYR A 62 -11.61 -1.94 10.95
C TYR A 62 -12.10 -3.12 10.11
N HIS A 63 -13.36 -3.48 10.27
CA HIS A 63 -13.92 -4.64 9.60
C HIS A 63 -14.96 -4.23 8.56
N VAL A 64 -14.94 -4.93 7.43
CA VAL A 64 -15.96 -4.88 6.38
C VAL A 64 -16.42 -6.30 6.08
N THR A 65 -17.65 -6.48 5.60
CA THR A 65 -18.12 -7.77 5.11
C THR A 65 -17.66 -8.02 3.68
N LYS A 66 -17.81 -9.24 3.18
CA LYS A 66 -17.51 -9.56 1.77
C LYS A 66 -18.39 -8.78 0.80
N GLU A 67 -19.64 -8.56 1.16
CA GLU A 67 -20.61 -7.81 0.36
C GLU A 67 -20.24 -6.33 0.27
N GLU A 68 -19.68 -5.78 1.34
CA GLU A 68 -19.23 -4.37 1.41
C GLU A 68 -17.86 -4.16 0.77
N PHE A 69 -17.06 -5.23 0.62
CA PHE A 69 -15.72 -5.12 0.09
C PHE A 69 -15.71 -4.61 -1.35
N ASP A 70 -14.96 -3.57 -1.56
CA ASP A 70 -14.61 -3.02 -2.86
C ASP A 70 -13.18 -2.48 -2.79
N HIS A 71 -12.37 -2.75 -3.79
CA HIS A 71 -10.95 -2.37 -3.78
C HIS A 71 -10.71 -0.88 -3.54
N GLY A 72 -11.50 -0.01 -4.16
CA GLY A 72 -11.41 1.44 -3.99
C GLY A 72 -12.06 1.92 -2.70
N ALA A 73 -13.30 1.49 -2.45
CA ALA A 73 -14.05 1.90 -1.26
C ALA A 73 -13.34 1.52 0.04
N THR A 74 -12.77 0.31 0.11
CA THR A 74 -12.05 -0.18 1.30
C THR A 74 -10.80 0.65 1.57
N ARG A 75 -10.01 1.00 0.53
CA ARG A 75 -8.86 1.88 0.69
C ARG A 75 -9.27 3.32 1.03
N ASN A 76 -10.34 3.83 0.41
CA ASN A 76 -10.89 5.15 0.75
C ASN A 76 -11.24 5.22 2.24
N ALA A 77 -11.97 4.22 2.75
CA ALA A 77 -12.34 4.15 4.16
C ALA A 77 -11.09 4.11 5.05
N GLY A 78 -10.06 3.32 4.70
CA GLY A 78 -8.80 3.30 5.44
C GLY A 78 -8.09 4.66 5.47
N ILE A 79 -8.08 5.38 4.35
CA ILE A 79 -7.48 6.73 4.27
C ILE A 79 -8.32 7.76 5.05
N GLU A 80 -9.64 7.61 5.10
CA GLU A 80 -10.50 8.48 5.92
C GLU A 80 -10.27 8.29 7.43
N HIS A 81 -9.85 7.12 7.87
CA HIS A 81 -9.43 6.89 9.26
C HIS A 81 -8.05 7.48 9.60
N SER A 82 -7.30 7.95 8.61
CA SER A 82 -5.96 8.53 8.78
C SER A 82 -6.01 10.04 9.01
N ASP A 83 -5.13 10.54 9.90
CA ASP A 83 -4.82 11.96 10.07
C ASP A 83 -3.41 12.32 9.60
N ALA A 84 -2.68 11.36 9.01
CA ALA A 84 -1.32 11.55 8.56
C ALA A 84 -1.24 12.45 7.31
N ASP A 85 -0.06 13.01 7.07
CA ASP A 85 0.24 13.79 5.87
C ASP A 85 0.32 12.90 4.62
N VAL A 86 0.83 11.68 4.84
CA VAL A 86 1.04 10.65 3.81
C VAL A 86 0.32 9.37 4.20
N CYS A 87 -0.47 8.85 3.27
CA CYS A 87 -1.09 7.53 3.39
C CYS A 87 -0.42 6.57 2.41
N VAL A 88 0.11 5.46 2.93
CA VAL A 88 0.71 4.39 2.11
C VAL A 88 -0.30 3.25 2.01
N CYS A 89 -0.87 3.02 0.83
CA CYS A 89 -1.64 1.81 0.56
C CYS A 89 -0.67 0.66 0.27
N MET A 90 -0.85 -0.48 0.95
CA MET A 90 -0.01 -1.66 0.77
C MET A 90 -0.85 -2.93 0.86
N THR A 91 -0.59 -3.92 -0.01
CA THR A 91 -1.25 -5.22 0.10
C THR A 91 -0.59 -6.07 1.19
N HIS A 92 -1.38 -6.89 1.88
CA HIS A 92 -0.91 -7.66 3.05
C HIS A 92 0.10 -8.77 2.74
N ASP A 93 0.27 -9.11 1.47
CA ASP A 93 1.21 -10.12 0.95
C ASP A 93 2.52 -9.54 0.41
N ALA A 94 2.59 -8.22 0.25
CA ALA A 94 3.81 -7.54 -0.17
C ALA A 94 4.71 -7.22 1.04
N LEU A 95 6.01 -7.44 0.89
CA LEU A 95 6.99 -7.10 1.93
C LEU A 95 7.96 -6.02 1.43
N PRO A 96 8.36 -5.08 2.30
CA PRO A 96 9.50 -4.23 2.06
C PRO A 96 10.77 -5.03 1.71
N ALA A 97 11.52 -4.60 0.72
CA ALA A 97 12.80 -5.23 0.39
C ALA A 97 13.91 -4.89 1.41
N ASP A 98 13.76 -3.74 2.07
CA ASP A 98 14.67 -3.22 3.08
C ASP A 98 13.97 -2.20 4.00
N THR A 99 14.71 -1.63 4.93
CA THR A 99 14.22 -0.63 5.89
C THR A 99 14.06 0.78 5.29
N GLY A 100 14.43 0.99 4.04
CA GLY A 100 14.41 2.28 3.34
C GLY A 100 13.15 2.53 2.51
N LEU A 101 12.20 1.59 2.42
CA LEU A 101 11.04 1.69 1.53
C LEU A 101 10.22 2.96 1.76
N LEU A 102 9.80 3.22 3.01
CA LEU A 102 8.99 4.40 3.32
C LEU A 102 9.76 5.70 3.09
N LYS A 103 11.06 5.70 3.40
CA LYS A 103 11.92 6.85 3.09
C LYS A 103 11.98 7.12 1.60
N ALA A 104 12.23 6.11 0.78
CA ALA A 104 12.30 6.27 -0.67
C ALA A 104 10.97 6.78 -1.27
N LEU A 105 9.83 6.27 -0.78
CA LEU A 105 8.51 6.73 -1.22
C LEU A 105 8.25 8.18 -0.82
N THR A 106 8.57 8.57 0.42
CA THR A 106 8.35 9.93 0.89
C THR A 106 9.31 10.91 0.23
N ASP A 107 10.57 10.58 0.06
CA ASP A 107 11.54 11.40 -0.66
C ASP A 107 11.08 11.64 -2.11
N ALA A 108 10.63 10.60 -2.81
CA ALA A 108 10.07 10.73 -4.16
C ALA A 108 8.80 11.58 -4.19
N LEU A 109 7.89 11.38 -3.23
CA LEU A 109 6.63 12.11 -3.15
C LEU A 109 6.82 13.63 -2.92
N PHE A 110 7.88 14.01 -2.20
CA PHE A 110 8.18 15.40 -1.89
C PHE A 110 9.35 15.98 -2.71
N SER A 111 9.90 15.23 -3.67
CA SER A 111 10.95 15.74 -4.56
C SER A 111 10.48 16.91 -5.44
N GLU A 112 9.18 16.94 -5.76
CA GLU A 112 8.54 18.03 -6.50
C GLU A 112 7.16 18.32 -5.90
N LYS A 113 6.71 19.57 -6.03
CA LYS A 113 5.47 20.06 -5.40
C LYS A 113 4.21 19.38 -5.96
N ASP A 114 4.18 19.10 -7.24
CA ASP A 114 3.05 18.60 -8.00
C ASP A 114 2.96 17.07 -8.06
N ILE A 115 3.90 16.34 -7.45
CA ILE A 115 3.79 14.89 -7.30
C ILE A 115 2.69 14.57 -6.30
N ALA A 116 1.68 13.84 -6.75
CA ALA A 116 0.53 13.41 -5.93
C ALA A 116 0.70 12.03 -5.33
N VAL A 117 1.42 11.14 -6.03
CA VAL A 117 1.60 9.72 -5.66
C VAL A 117 3.00 9.24 -6.04
N ALA A 118 3.58 8.42 -5.19
CA ALA A 118 4.79 7.64 -5.47
C ALA A 118 4.50 6.16 -5.21
N TYR A 119 4.93 5.25 -6.08
CA TYR A 119 4.73 3.82 -5.89
C TYR A 119 6.04 3.04 -5.99
N ALA A 120 6.13 1.97 -5.22
CA ALA A 120 7.30 1.13 -5.15
C ALA A 120 7.42 0.20 -6.36
N ARG A 121 8.65 -0.09 -6.75
CA ARG A 121 8.98 -1.16 -7.69
C ARG A 121 8.72 -2.51 -7.04
N GLN A 122 7.96 -3.38 -7.72
CA GLN A 122 7.82 -4.77 -7.29
C GLN A 122 8.99 -5.60 -7.82
N LEU A 123 9.76 -6.17 -6.91
CA LEU A 123 10.86 -7.07 -7.24
C LEU A 123 10.32 -8.49 -7.46
N PRO A 124 10.80 -9.23 -8.48
CA PRO A 124 10.45 -10.62 -8.66
C PRO A 124 11.02 -11.47 -7.51
N ALA A 125 10.26 -12.45 -7.04
CA ALA A 125 10.76 -13.38 -6.05
C ALA A 125 11.97 -14.17 -6.60
N LYS A 126 12.91 -14.56 -5.72
CA LYS A 126 14.12 -15.29 -6.13
C LYS A 126 13.81 -16.58 -6.91
N ASN A 127 12.74 -17.26 -6.53
CA ASN A 127 12.27 -18.53 -7.10
C ASN A 127 11.07 -18.39 -8.04
N CYS A 128 10.75 -17.16 -8.49
CA CYS A 128 9.64 -16.94 -9.41
C CYS A 128 9.92 -17.55 -10.79
N ASN A 129 8.86 -17.91 -11.51
CA ASN A 129 8.98 -18.38 -12.89
C ASN A 129 9.39 -17.25 -13.84
N ILE A 130 9.80 -17.62 -15.08
CA ILE A 130 10.29 -16.67 -16.07
C ILE A 130 9.23 -15.66 -16.51
N ILE A 131 7.96 -16.05 -16.54
CA ILE A 131 6.84 -15.18 -16.94
C ILE A 131 6.64 -14.09 -15.89
N GLU A 132 6.62 -14.47 -14.60
CA GLU A 132 6.50 -13.49 -13.51
C GLU A 132 7.68 -12.52 -13.53
N ARG A 133 8.91 -13.01 -13.66
CA ARG A 133 10.11 -12.17 -13.73
C ARG A 133 9.99 -11.15 -14.86
N HIS A 134 9.68 -11.60 -16.07
CA HIS A 134 9.53 -10.72 -17.22
C HIS A 134 8.41 -9.70 -17.02
N THR A 135 7.27 -10.11 -16.47
CA THR A 135 6.14 -9.20 -16.17
C THR A 135 6.54 -8.13 -15.16
N ARG A 136 7.28 -8.49 -14.10
CA ARG A 136 7.76 -7.53 -13.11
C ARG A 136 8.75 -6.55 -13.75
N GLU A 137 9.75 -7.03 -14.47
CA GLU A 137 10.76 -6.20 -15.14
C GLU A 137 10.12 -5.26 -16.18
N PHE A 138 9.13 -5.73 -16.93
CA PHE A 138 8.41 -4.92 -17.91
C PHE A 138 7.58 -3.80 -17.28
N ASN A 139 6.87 -4.09 -16.18
CA ASN A 139 6.01 -3.11 -15.50
C ASN A 139 6.78 -2.19 -14.56
N TYR A 140 7.90 -2.66 -14.01
CA TYR A 140 8.69 -1.94 -13.00
C TYR A 140 10.16 -1.85 -13.42
N PRO A 141 10.50 -0.92 -14.32
CA PRO A 141 11.88 -0.71 -14.75
C PRO A 141 12.78 -0.32 -13.57
N ASP A 142 14.08 -0.54 -13.71
CA ASP A 142 15.09 -0.29 -12.68
C ASP A 142 15.34 1.20 -12.41
N LYS A 143 14.99 2.06 -13.37
CA LYS A 143 15.14 3.52 -13.25
C LYS A 143 13.84 4.16 -12.77
N SER A 144 13.93 4.89 -11.66
CA SER A 144 12.83 5.74 -11.21
C SER A 144 12.56 6.86 -12.20
N ARG A 145 11.29 7.22 -12.35
CA ARG A 145 10.86 8.33 -13.19
C ARG A 145 9.61 9.01 -12.62
N VAL A 146 9.51 10.31 -12.85
CA VAL A 146 8.27 11.06 -12.71
C VAL A 146 7.48 10.90 -14.00
N LYS A 147 6.18 10.64 -13.90
CA LYS A 147 5.26 10.55 -15.04
C LYS A 147 4.26 11.69 -14.98
N ARG A 148 4.02 12.32 -16.11
CA ARG A 148 3.09 13.43 -16.29
C ARG A 148 2.19 13.19 -17.49
N LEU A 149 1.11 13.93 -17.59
CA LEU A 149 0.21 13.86 -18.75
C LEU A 149 0.95 14.12 -20.07
N SER A 150 1.97 14.98 -20.07
CA SER A 150 2.84 15.24 -21.21
C SER A 150 3.62 14.02 -21.72
N ASP A 151 3.72 12.95 -20.91
CA ASP A 151 4.40 11.72 -21.32
C ASP A 151 3.48 10.76 -22.09
N LEU A 152 2.21 11.12 -22.29
CA LEU A 152 1.21 10.25 -22.89
C LEU A 152 1.61 9.75 -24.28
N ASP A 153 2.17 10.61 -25.11
CA ASP A 153 2.60 10.25 -26.48
C ASP A 153 3.76 9.25 -26.48
N THR A 154 4.60 9.25 -25.42
CA THR A 154 5.78 8.39 -25.34
C THR A 154 5.54 7.12 -24.52
N LEU A 155 4.74 7.20 -23.48
CA LEU A 155 4.47 6.08 -22.54
C LEU A 155 3.13 5.37 -22.80
N GLY A 156 2.22 6.01 -23.54
CA GLY A 156 0.87 5.49 -23.75
C GLY A 156 0.15 5.26 -22.42
N ILE A 157 -0.56 4.13 -22.32
CA ILE A 157 -1.31 3.75 -21.11
C ILE A 157 -0.44 3.66 -19.85
N LYS A 158 0.87 3.42 -19.98
CA LYS A 158 1.80 3.37 -18.84
C LYS A 158 1.94 4.70 -18.12
N THR A 159 1.55 5.83 -18.73
CA THR A 159 1.47 7.14 -18.08
C THR A 159 0.58 7.09 -16.84
N TYR A 160 -0.54 6.36 -16.91
CA TYR A 160 -1.52 6.25 -15.83
C TYR A 160 -1.26 5.07 -14.87
N PHE A 161 -0.26 4.23 -15.17
CA PHE A 161 0.01 3.08 -14.34
C PHE A 161 0.54 3.51 -12.97
N CYS A 162 -0.17 3.11 -11.93
CA CYS A 162 0.23 3.20 -10.52
C CYS A 162 -0.19 1.92 -9.82
N SER A 163 0.65 1.35 -8.97
CA SER A 163 0.37 0.07 -8.32
C SER A 163 0.13 0.23 -6.83
N ASN A 164 -1.09 -0.08 -6.40
CA ASN A 164 -1.47 -0.10 -4.99
C ASN A 164 -0.97 -1.35 -4.21
N VAL A 165 -0.11 -2.15 -4.81
CA VAL A 165 0.66 -3.14 -4.03
C VAL A 165 1.53 -2.43 -3.00
N CYS A 166 2.11 -1.25 -3.36
CA CYS A 166 2.70 -0.31 -2.41
C CYS A 166 2.77 1.08 -3.05
N ALA A 167 1.92 2.01 -2.61
CA ALA A 167 1.87 3.38 -3.11
C ALA A 167 1.60 4.39 -2.00
N ALA A 168 2.39 5.47 -1.97
CA ALA A 168 2.28 6.58 -1.04
C ALA A 168 1.56 7.76 -1.71
N TYR A 169 0.59 8.33 -1.03
CA TYR A 169 -0.25 9.44 -1.48
C TYR A 169 -0.09 10.63 -0.55
N LYS A 170 0.05 11.85 -1.09
CA LYS A 170 -0.22 13.07 -0.33
C LYS A 170 -1.71 13.09 0.01
N ARG A 171 -2.07 12.92 1.29
CA ARG A 171 -3.47 12.78 1.71
C ARG A 171 -4.33 13.97 1.29
N GLU A 172 -3.81 15.19 1.38
CA GLU A 172 -4.53 16.39 0.96
C GLU A 172 -4.88 16.36 -0.53
N ILE A 173 -3.92 15.99 -1.39
CA ILE A 173 -4.15 15.90 -2.84
C ILE A 173 -5.11 14.75 -3.15
N TYR A 174 -4.94 13.61 -2.50
CA TYR A 174 -5.83 12.46 -2.63
C TYR A 174 -7.29 12.84 -2.37
N ARG A 175 -7.55 13.57 -1.26
CA ARG A 175 -8.89 14.02 -0.92
C ARG A 175 -9.45 15.05 -1.92
N LYS A 176 -8.63 15.97 -2.39
CA LYS A 176 -9.03 16.95 -3.45
C LYS A 176 -9.44 16.27 -4.73
N LEU A 177 -8.81 15.14 -5.08
CA LEU A 177 -9.12 14.38 -6.29
C LEU A 177 -10.32 13.42 -6.11
N GLY A 178 -10.89 13.32 -4.91
CA GLY A 178 -12.07 12.48 -4.63
C GLY A 178 -11.76 11.01 -4.31
N GLY A 179 -10.48 10.65 -4.17
CA GLY A 179 -10.05 9.30 -3.83
C GLY A 179 -10.15 8.29 -4.97
N PHE A 180 -10.14 7.01 -4.62
CA PHE A 180 -10.28 5.91 -5.59
C PHE A 180 -11.72 5.78 -6.10
N ILE A 181 -11.84 5.43 -7.38
CA ILE A 181 -13.12 5.08 -8.00
C ILE A 181 -13.66 3.81 -7.31
N ARG A 182 -14.96 3.79 -7.07
CA ARG A 182 -15.67 2.64 -6.47
C ARG A 182 -16.25 1.75 -7.57
N LYS A 183 -16.53 0.49 -7.23
CA LYS A 183 -17.16 -0.49 -8.13
C LYS A 183 -16.36 -0.75 -9.40
N THR A 184 -15.05 -0.83 -9.26
CA THR A 184 -14.13 -1.24 -10.33
C THR A 184 -13.48 -2.57 -9.98
N ILE A 185 -13.11 -3.36 -11.02
CA ILE A 185 -12.42 -4.63 -10.82
C ILE A 185 -10.98 -4.39 -10.33
N PHE A 186 -10.36 -3.30 -10.77
CA PHE A 186 -8.99 -2.91 -10.40
C PHE A 186 -8.94 -1.42 -10.04
N ASN A 187 -8.09 -1.09 -9.07
CA ASN A 187 -7.72 0.27 -8.67
C ASN A 187 -6.20 0.42 -8.67
#